data_79b4f09f870b37f274d8cc96938ebedc
#
_entry.id   79b4f09f870b37f274d8cc96938ebedc
#
_cell.length_a   1.000
_cell.length_b   1.000
_cell.length_c   1.000
_cell.angle_alpha   90.00
_cell.angle_beta   90.00
_cell.angle_gamma   90.00
#
_symmetry.space_group_name_H-M   'P 1'
#
loop_
_entity.id
_entity.type
_entity.pdbx_description
1 polymer ?
#
loop_
_entity_poly.entity_id
_entity_poly.type
_entity_poly.pdbx_seq_one_letter_code
_entity_poly.pdbx_strand_id
1 'polypeptide(L)'
;MNFRDLASSVGPRGRLVALLAVTALAVSFAPSVAQAQAPKAKAPAAAPKAPAPAAQAPAIPPAGGQPQAQAQQEMPQLIYAPWTKFCLKGQDANAKQVCFIGKDGRIESGQPVVAAVIIEPEGEPKKILRVTLPLGMQLQPGTRIVIDNNQFMEGKYVICFQNGCMSDYEATPEFVNSLKKGQTLYVQAINSNGTALTLPLPLQEGNSSFAKAYDGPPTDPKQFEETQKKLQEELQKRAEEQRKKLEQTQPGQPQAKQ
;
A
#
# COMPACT_ATOMS: atom_id res chain seq x y z
N MET A 1 -46.21 -7.60 7.93
CA MET A 1 -46.58 -6.31 7.33
C MET A 1 -46.16 -6.34 5.88
N ASN A 2 -47.17 -6.42 4.99
CA ASN A 2 -46.97 -6.54 3.55
C ASN A 2 -46.71 -5.17 2.94
N PHE A 3 -45.60 -5.02 2.22
CA PHE A 3 -45.39 -3.91 1.28
C PHE A 3 -45.49 -4.46 -0.16
N ARG A 4 -46.70 -4.49 -0.66
CA ARG A 4 -47.04 -4.51 -2.07
C ARG A 4 -47.74 -3.17 -2.38
N ASP A 5 -47.55 -2.71 -3.61
CA ASP A 5 -48.18 -1.59 -4.28
C ASP A 5 -47.54 -0.21 -4.11
N LEU A 6 -46.74 0.12 -5.11
CA LEU A 6 -46.66 1.44 -5.73
C LEU A 6 -46.05 1.28 -7.14
N ALA A 7 -46.87 0.75 -8.06
CA ALA A 7 -46.67 0.93 -9.49
C ALA A 7 -47.73 1.96 -9.94
N SER A 8 -47.29 3.12 -10.38
CA SER A 8 -48.12 4.02 -11.19
C SER A 8 -47.30 5.01 -11.98
N SER A 9 -47.29 4.78 -13.26
CA SER A 9 -47.60 5.67 -14.37
C SER A 9 -46.52 6.70 -14.75
N VAL A 10 -45.76 6.34 -15.78
CA VAL A 10 -45.10 7.32 -16.67
C VAL A 10 -45.88 7.36 -17.98
N GLY A 11 -46.57 8.48 -18.21
CA GLY A 11 -47.19 8.80 -19.48
C GLY A 11 -46.23 9.48 -20.45
N PRO A 12 -46.40 9.28 -21.75
CA PRO A 12 -45.55 9.84 -22.78
C PRO A 12 -46.13 11.14 -23.36
N ARG A 13 -45.39 12.24 -23.37
CA ARG A 13 -45.56 13.50 -24.17
C ARG A 13 -44.38 14.41 -23.82
N GLY A 14 -43.57 14.92 -24.73
CA GLY A 14 -43.77 15.66 -25.90
C GLY A 14 -42.45 15.98 -26.57
N ARG A 15 -42.45 15.86 -27.87
CA ARG A 15 -41.40 16.36 -28.79
C ARG A 15 -41.39 17.89 -28.77
N LEU A 16 -40.24 18.49 -28.52
CA LEU A 16 -39.94 19.84 -28.93
C LEU A 16 -38.55 19.88 -29.57
N VAL A 17 -38.58 20.00 -30.88
CA VAL A 17 -37.44 20.28 -31.76
C VAL A 17 -37.16 21.76 -31.58
N ALA A 18 -35.97 22.11 -31.10
CA ALA A 18 -35.46 23.47 -31.20
C ALA A 18 -34.11 23.42 -31.93
N LEU A 19 -34.21 23.78 -33.22
CA LEU A 19 -33.09 24.17 -34.06
C LEU A 19 -32.56 25.52 -33.55
N LEU A 20 -31.31 25.59 -33.17
CA LEU A 20 -30.59 26.86 -33.04
C LEU A 20 -29.21 26.78 -33.72
N ALA A 21 -29.03 27.78 -34.53
CA ALA A 21 -28.03 28.03 -35.53
C ALA A 21 -26.57 28.01 -35.03
N VAL A 22 -25.73 27.48 -35.89
CA VAL A 22 -24.28 27.53 -35.89
C VAL A 22 -23.82 28.95 -36.19
N THR A 23 -23.04 29.57 -35.30
CA THR A 23 -22.15 30.67 -35.65
C THR A 23 -20.70 30.25 -35.42
N ALA A 24 -20.03 29.97 -36.51
CA ALA A 24 -18.60 29.73 -36.56
C ALA A 24 -17.84 31.06 -36.36
N LEU A 25 -17.08 31.17 -35.27
CA LEU A 25 -16.04 32.20 -35.13
C LEU A 25 -14.68 31.48 -35.29
N ALA A 26 -14.14 31.65 -36.50
CA ALA A 26 -12.77 31.27 -36.81
C ALA A 26 -11.81 32.29 -36.18
N VAL A 27 -11.07 31.93 -35.17
CA VAL A 27 -9.93 32.69 -34.67
C VAL A 27 -8.67 31.98 -35.18
N SER A 28 -8.06 32.64 -36.17
CA SER A 28 -6.76 32.25 -36.70
C SER A 28 -5.66 32.67 -35.76
N PHE A 29 -5.00 31.69 -35.11
CA PHE A 29 -3.72 31.90 -34.42
C PHE A 29 -2.58 31.47 -35.35
N ALA A 30 -1.79 32.43 -35.81
CA ALA A 30 -0.53 32.20 -36.49
C ALA A 30 0.55 31.80 -35.47
N PRO A 31 1.40 30.82 -35.77
CA PRO A 31 2.55 30.50 -34.90
C PRO A 31 3.70 31.45 -35.19
N SER A 32 4.09 32.27 -34.23
CA SER A 32 5.32 33.04 -34.25
C SER A 32 6.50 32.10 -33.93
N VAL A 33 7.31 31.84 -34.96
CA VAL A 33 8.58 31.12 -34.80
C VAL A 33 9.64 32.15 -34.35
N ALA A 34 9.98 32.09 -33.07
CA ALA A 34 11.13 32.81 -32.53
C ALA A 34 12.38 31.96 -32.74
N GLN A 35 13.22 32.30 -33.68
CA GLN A 35 14.56 31.76 -33.84
C GLN A 35 15.48 32.39 -32.81
N ALA A 36 15.95 31.61 -31.87
CA ALA A 36 17.03 31.98 -30.96
C ALA A 36 18.38 31.61 -31.63
N GLN A 37 19.14 32.60 -31.99
CA GLN A 37 20.51 32.48 -32.49
C GLN A 37 21.45 32.13 -31.33
N ALA A 38 22.29 31.10 -31.51
CA ALA A 38 23.37 30.74 -30.62
C ALA A 38 24.59 31.66 -30.81
N PRO A 39 25.23 32.17 -29.76
CA PRO A 39 26.53 32.84 -29.90
C PRO A 39 27.67 31.82 -29.92
N LYS A 40 28.50 31.87 -30.94
CA LYS A 40 29.79 31.24 -31.06
C LYS A 40 30.75 31.80 -30.00
N ALA A 41 31.28 30.99 -29.13
CA ALA A 41 32.38 31.34 -28.26
C ALA A 41 33.71 30.91 -28.89
N LYS A 42 34.60 31.90 -29.00
CA LYS A 42 36.03 31.73 -29.31
C LYS A 42 36.80 31.37 -28.03
N ALA A 43 37.66 30.38 -28.16
CA ALA A 43 38.71 30.15 -27.19
C ALA A 43 39.86 31.14 -27.36
N PRO A 44 40.62 31.48 -26.31
CA PRO A 44 42.04 31.30 -26.36
C PRO A 44 42.62 30.58 -25.14
N ALA A 45 43.62 29.79 -25.41
CA ALA A 45 44.51 29.13 -24.49
C ALA A 45 45.39 30.11 -23.72
N ALA A 46 45.64 29.84 -22.43
CA ALA A 46 46.78 30.38 -21.72
C ALA A 46 47.24 29.37 -20.65
N ALA A 47 48.53 29.21 -20.60
CA ALA A 47 49.37 28.24 -19.94
C ALA A 47 49.43 28.32 -18.39
N PRO A 48 50.17 27.38 -17.72
CA PRO A 48 49.98 27.00 -16.33
C PRO A 48 50.74 27.89 -15.34
N LYS A 49 50.10 28.19 -14.20
CA LYS A 49 50.76 28.77 -13.02
C LYS A 49 50.82 27.73 -11.89
N ALA A 50 52.00 27.71 -11.28
CA ALA A 50 52.50 26.83 -10.24
C ALA A 50 51.65 26.76 -8.96
N PRO A 51 51.84 25.72 -8.11
CA PRO A 51 50.97 25.43 -6.97
C PRO A 51 51.24 26.32 -5.75
N ALA A 52 50.18 26.82 -5.16
CA ALA A 52 50.18 27.43 -3.83
C ALA A 52 49.98 26.36 -2.73
N PRO A 53 50.52 26.55 -1.54
CA PRO A 53 50.59 25.50 -0.52
C PRO A 53 49.23 25.08 0.01
N ALA A 54 49.08 23.80 0.20
CA ALA A 54 47.93 23.13 0.76
C ALA A 54 47.67 23.62 2.19
N ALA A 55 46.55 24.29 2.41
CA ALA A 55 45.97 24.43 3.74
C ALA A 55 45.48 23.05 4.19
N GLN A 56 46.04 22.55 5.26
CA GLN A 56 45.64 21.31 5.92
C GLN A 56 44.18 21.45 6.38
N ALA A 57 43.29 20.72 5.77
CA ALA A 57 41.95 20.51 6.31
C ALA A 57 42.04 19.76 7.65
N PRO A 58 41.23 20.13 8.65
CA PRO A 58 41.20 19.38 9.90
C PRO A 58 40.79 17.95 9.64
N ALA A 59 41.59 17.01 10.15
CA ALA A 59 41.28 15.59 10.11
C ALA A 59 39.95 15.33 10.80
N ILE A 60 38.99 14.87 10.04
CA ILE A 60 37.75 14.30 10.57
C ILE A 60 38.15 13.03 11.31
N PRO A 61 37.85 12.87 12.63
CA PRO A 61 38.12 11.62 13.31
C PRO A 61 37.28 10.51 12.65
N PRO A 62 37.81 9.27 12.56
CA PRO A 62 37.04 8.16 12.01
C PRO A 62 35.84 7.94 12.91
N ALA A 63 34.65 8.17 12.35
CA ALA A 63 33.39 7.83 12.98
C ALA A 63 33.27 6.31 13.04
N GLY A 64 33.96 5.72 14.02
CA GLY A 64 33.66 4.41 14.57
C GLY A 64 32.40 4.51 15.43
N GLY A 65 31.30 4.97 14.85
CA GLY A 65 29.98 4.83 15.43
C GLY A 65 29.51 3.42 15.17
N GLN A 66 29.55 2.58 16.21
CA GLN A 66 28.66 1.41 16.26
C GLN A 66 27.28 1.85 15.81
N PRO A 67 26.54 1.04 15.00
CA PRO A 67 25.15 1.32 14.76
C PRO A 67 24.50 1.36 16.16
N GLN A 68 24.14 2.55 16.61
CA GLN A 68 23.23 2.68 17.74
C GLN A 68 22.02 1.83 17.35
N ALA A 69 21.84 0.74 18.08
CA ALA A 69 20.59 0.01 18.12
C ALA A 69 19.53 1.07 18.43
N GLN A 70 18.93 1.63 17.39
CA GLN A 70 17.73 2.43 17.52
C GLN A 70 16.78 1.54 18.30
N ALA A 71 16.40 2.00 19.48
CA ALA A 71 15.46 1.32 20.34
C ALA A 71 14.33 0.86 19.42
N GLN A 72 14.29 -0.45 19.14
CA GLN A 72 13.19 -1.08 18.48
C GLN A 72 12.03 -0.83 19.44
N GLN A 73 11.21 0.19 19.12
CA GLN A 73 9.91 0.30 19.76
C GLN A 73 9.30 -1.07 19.57
N GLU A 74 9.06 -1.77 20.68
CA GLU A 74 8.39 -3.07 20.66
C GLU A 74 7.08 -2.85 19.90
N MET A 75 7.10 -3.27 18.63
CA MET A 75 5.89 -3.21 17.85
C MET A 75 4.88 -4.15 18.51
N PRO A 76 3.64 -3.72 18.68
CA PRO A 76 2.61 -4.58 19.22
C PRO A 76 2.58 -5.89 18.43
N GLN A 77 2.44 -6.99 19.11
CA GLN A 77 2.37 -8.30 18.49
C GLN A 77 1.20 -8.33 17.50
N LEU A 78 1.50 -8.58 16.23
CA LEU A 78 0.47 -8.62 15.20
C LEU A 78 -0.22 -9.99 15.16
N ILE A 79 -1.50 -9.95 14.88
CA ILE A 79 -2.35 -11.12 14.66
C ILE A 79 -2.68 -11.13 13.17
N TYR A 80 -2.44 -12.26 12.50
CA TYR A 80 -2.56 -12.38 11.08
C TYR A 80 -3.76 -13.19 10.65
N ALA A 81 -4.50 -12.69 9.66
CA ALA A 81 -5.40 -13.52 8.89
C ALA A 81 -4.60 -14.52 8.03
N PRO A 82 -5.13 -15.70 7.70
CA PRO A 82 -4.48 -16.58 6.75
C PRO A 82 -4.48 -15.96 5.34
N TRP A 83 -3.52 -16.37 4.50
CA TRP A 83 -3.56 -16.04 3.08
C TRP A 83 -4.83 -16.60 2.45
N THR A 84 -5.58 -15.76 1.77
CA THR A 84 -6.87 -16.09 1.12
C THR A 84 -6.88 -15.63 -0.33
N LYS A 85 -7.58 -16.38 -1.18
CA LYS A 85 -7.78 -16.05 -2.58
C LYS A 85 -9.26 -15.85 -2.87
N PHE A 86 -9.61 -14.72 -3.44
CA PHE A 86 -10.95 -14.43 -3.96
C PHE A 86 -10.85 -14.08 -5.41
N CYS A 87 -11.80 -14.58 -6.20
CA CYS A 87 -11.88 -14.23 -7.61
C CYS A 87 -13.27 -13.65 -7.88
N LEU A 88 -13.31 -12.47 -8.45
CA LEU A 88 -14.54 -11.75 -8.79
C LEU A 88 -14.63 -11.63 -10.31
N LYS A 89 -15.80 -11.87 -10.86
CA LYS A 89 -16.12 -11.62 -12.26
C LYS A 89 -17.11 -10.46 -12.33
N GLY A 90 -16.85 -9.51 -13.22
CA GLY A 90 -17.79 -8.42 -13.47
C GLY A 90 -19.14 -8.93 -14.01
N GLN A 91 -20.15 -8.08 -13.95
CA GLN A 91 -21.53 -8.44 -14.36
C GLN A 91 -21.69 -8.57 -15.87
N ASP A 92 -20.80 -7.95 -16.65
CA ASP A 92 -20.85 -8.02 -18.11
C ASP A 92 -20.46 -9.41 -18.62
N ALA A 93 -21.10 -9.87 -19.70
CA ALA A 93 -20.87 -11.19 -20.28
C ALA A 93 -19.40 -11.44 -20.66
N ASN A 94 -18.68 -10.39 -21.06
CA ASN A 94 -17.27 -10.41 -21.45
C ASN A 94 -16.31 -9.93 -20.34
N ALA A 95 -16.82 -9.71 -19.11
CA ALA A 95 -16.00 -9.26 -18.01
C ALA A 95 -14.97 -10.34 -17.65
N LYS A 96 -13.69 -9.93 -17.60
CA LYS A 96 -12.60 -10.79 -17.14
C LYS A 96 -12.70 -11.00 -15.63
N GLN A 97 -12.31 -12.17 -15.20
CA GLN A 97 -12.18 -12.46 -13.78
C GLN A 97 -10.94 -11.75 -13.23
N VAL A 98 -11.05 -11.24 -12.01
CA VAL A 98 -9.91 -10.69 -11.27
C VAL A 98 -9.78 -11.46 -9.97
N CYS A 99 -8.61 -12.04 -9.73
CA CYS A 99 -8.30 -12.71 -8.47
C CYS A 99 -7.48 -11.82 -7.56
N PHE A 100 -7.78 -11.90 -6.26
CA PHE A 100 -7.14 -11.18 -5.18
C PHE A 100 -6.59 -12.19 -4.19
N ILE A 101 -5.29 -12.21 -3.99
CA ILE A 101 -4.63 -13.10 -3.04
C ILE A 101 -4.03 -12.22 -1.95
N GLY A 102 -4.60 -12.25 -0.76
CA GLY A 102 -4.26 -11.29 0.27
C GLY A 102 -4.18 -11.82 1.68
N LYS A 103 -3.51 -11.03 2.51
CA LYS A 103 -3.35 -11.23 3.94
C LYS A 103 -3.27 -9.87 4.62
N ASP A 104 -3.79 -9.77 5.83
CA ASP A 104 -3.63 -8.61 6.70
C ASP A 104 -3.05 -8.98 8.06
N GLY A 105 -2.41 -8.01 8.69
CA GLY A 105 -1.94 -8.06 10.06
C GLY A 105 -2.62 -6.98 10.89
N ARG A 106 -3.09 -7.36 12.06
CA ARG A 106 -3.89 -6.53 12.97
C ARG A 106 -3.24 -6.45 14.33
N ILE A 107 -3.43 -5.34 15.00
CA ILE A 107 -3.17 -5.23 16.44
C ILE A 107 -4.32 -5.85 17.23
N GLU A 108 -4.13 -6.04 18.53
CA GLU A 108 -5.10 -6.70 19.41
C GLU A 108 -6.48 -6.03 19.46
N SER A 109 -6.57 -4.73 19.17
CA SER A 109 -7.87 -4.04 19.04
C SER A 109 -8.66 -4.43 17.78
N GLY A 110 -8.08 -5.29 16.91
CA GLY A 110 -8.66 -5.69 15.64
C GLY A 110 -8.40 -4.72 14.48
N GLN A 111 -7.73 -3.59 14.75
CA GLN A 111 -7.41 -2.62 13.70
C GLN A 111 -6.31 -3.16 12.79
N PRO A 112 -6.52 -3.21 11.47
CA PRO A 112 -5.48 -3.58 10.52
C PRO A 112 -4.39 -2.51 10.47
N VAL A 113 -3.14 -2.93 10.49
CA VAL A 113 -1.96 -2.05 10.42
C VAL A 113 -1.08 -2.32 9.22
N VAL A 114 -1.27 -3.45 8.58
CA VAL A 114 -0.62 -3.79 7.31
C VAL A 114 -1.49 -4.78 6.55
N ALA A 115 -1.57 -4.61 5.25
CA ALA A 115 -2.15 -5.63 4.36
C ALA A 115 -1.34 -5.69 3.06
N ALA A 116 -1.31 -6.87 2.46
CA ALA A 116 -0.74 -7.08 1.14
C ALA A 116 -1.68 -7.93 0.29
N VAL A 117 -1.92 -7.52 -0.96
CA VAL A 117 -2.82 -8.19 -1.89
C VAL A 117 -2.18 -8.24 -3.26
N ILE A 118 -2.03 -9.44 -3.84
CA ILE A 118 -1.77 -9.60 -5.26
C ILE A 118 -3.09 -9.46 -6.00
N ILE A 119 -3.12 -8.59 -6.99
CA ILE A 119 -4.24 -8.37 -7.89
C ILE A 119 -3.85 -8.97 -9.24
N GLU A 120 -4.60 -9.97 -9.66
CA GLU A 120 -4.34 -10.77 -10.85
C GLU A 120 -5.54 -10.76 -11.77
N PRO A 121 -5.60 -9.85 -12.78
CA PRO A 121 -6.62 -9.89 -13.81
C PRO A 121 -6.38 -11.05 -14.76
N GLU A 122 -7.44 -11.78 -15.12
CA GLU A 122 -7.38 -12.90 -16.06
C GLU A 122 -6.88 -12.47 -17.43
N GLY A 123 -5.86 -13.18 -17.93
CA GLY A 123 -5.27 -12.92 -19.25
C GLY A 123 -4.42 -11.66 -19.35
N GLU A 124 -4.18 -10.94 -18.25
CA GLU A 124 -3.27 -9.79 -18.23
C GLU A 124 -1.88 -10.23 -17.77
N PRO A 125 -0.81 -9.81 -18.48
CA PRO A 125 0.55 -10.14 -18.09
C PRO A 125 1.01 -9.36 -16.84
N LYS A 126 0.41 -8.20 -16.58
CA LYS A 126 0.75 -7.34 -15.45
C LYS A 126 -0.10 -7.66 -14.24
N LYS A 127 0.57 -8.07 -13.18
CA LYS A 127 -0.02 -8.25 -11.86
C LYS A 127 0.51 -7.15 -10.95
N ILE A 128 -0.25 -6.80 -9.93
CA ILE A 128 0.09 -5.75 -8.98
C ILE A 128 0.11 -6.35 -7.59
N LEU A 129 1.20 -6.12 -6.84
CA LEU A 129 1.17 -6.23 -5.40
C LEU A 129 0.78 -4.88 -4.82
N ARG A 130 -0.35 -4.81 -4.17
CA ARG A 130 -0.82 -3.64 -3.40
C ARG A 130 -0.56 -3.86 -1.93
N VAL A 131 0.13 -2.93 -1.30
CA VAL A 131 0.26 -2.87 0.16
C VAL A 131 -0.60 -1.73 0.69
N THR A 132 -1.22 -1.96 1.85
CA THR A 132 -2.04 -0.96 2.53
C THR A 132 -1.47 -0.74 3.93
N LEU A 133 -1.29 0.51 4.28
CA LEU A 133 -0.82 0.97 5.59
C LEU A 133 -1.84 1.94 6.20
N PRO A 134 -1.90 2.10 7.53
CA PRO A 134 -2.80 3.04 8.17
C PRO A 134 -2.58 4.48 7.69
N LEU A 135 -3.55 5.33 7.94
CA LEU A 135 -3.37 6.78 7.80
C LEU A 135 -2.26 7.28 8.74
N GLY A 136 -1.69 8.44 8.42
CA GLY A 136 -0.61 9.02 9.22
C GLY A 136 0.80 8.57 8.80
N MET A 137 0.95 8.03 7.59
CA MET A 137 2.26 7.80 6.97
C MET A 137 2.70 9.05 6.19
N GLN A 138 4.01 9.29 6.11
CA GLN A 138 4.59 10.28 5.21
C GLN A 138 4.51 9.76 3.78
N LEU A 139 3.85 10.52 2.89
CA LEU A 139 3.59 10.07 1.52
C LEU A 139 4.81 10.23 0.60
N GLN A 140 5.62 11.28 0.82
CA GLN A 140 6.77 11.62 -0.04
C GLN A 140 7.84 10.52 -0.11
N PRO A 141 8.27 9.91 1.01
CA PRO A 141 9.25 8.83 0.96
C PRO A 141 8.70 7.56 0.30
N GLY A 142 7.38 7.40 0.23
CA GLY A 142 6.75 6.17 -0.25
C GLY A 142 6.88 5.02 0.74
N THR A 143 6.86 3.81 0.19
CA THR A 143 7.01 2.55 0.93
C THR A 143 8.13 1.71 0.34
N ARG A 144 8.65 0.77 1.12
CA ARG A 144 9.59 -0.26 0.66
C ARG A 144 9.06 -1.62 1.03
N ILE A 145 9.32 -2.59 0.19
CA ILE A 145 9.06 -4.00 0.49
C ILE A 145 10.33 -4.81 0.35
N VAL A 146 10.48 -5.80 1.24
CA VAL A 146 11.62 -6.72 1.24
C VAL A 146 11.09 -8.12 1.53
N ILE A 147 11.51 -9.11 0.75
CA ILE A 147 11.22 -10.52 1.04
C ILE A 147 12.47 -11.08 1.73
N ASP A 148 12.32 -11.49 2.98
CA ASP A 148 13.41 -11.97 3.83
C ASP A 148 14.59 -10.97 3.87
N ASN A 149 15.74 -11.32 3.33
CA ASN A 149 16.94 -10.49 3.25
C ASN A 149 17.30 -10.11 1.79
N ASN A 150 16.34 -10.21 0.86
CA ASN A 150 16.58 -9.88 -0.53
C ASN A 150 16.68 -8.36 -0.75
N GLN A 151 16.92 -7.97 -2.00
CA GLN A 151 16.90 -6.58 -2.39
C GLN A 151 15.51 -5.97 -2.18
N PHE A 152 15.47 -4.75 -1.66
CA PHE A 152 14.21 -4.02 -1.48
C PHE A 152 13.66 -3.48 -2.80
N MET A 153 12.34 -3.33 -2.85
CA MET A 153 11.64 -2.60 -3.90
C MET A 153 10.99 -1.34 -3.30
N GLU A 154 11.02 -0.25 -4.03
CA GLU A 154 10.38 1.01 -3.62
C GLU A 154 9.04 1.17 -4.33
N GLY A 155 8.05 1.66 -3.59
CA GLY A 155 6.71 1.96 -4.09
C GLY A 155 6.26 3.35 -3.67
N LYS A 156 5.50 4.01 -4.55
CA LYS A 156 4.86 5.29 -4.22
C LYS A 156 3.43 5.03 -3.77
N TYR A 157 2.94 5.86 -2.85
CA TYR A 157 1.52 5.85 -2.54
C TYR A 157 0.71 6.30 -3.76
N VAL A 158 -0.29 5.51 -4.11
CA VAL A 158 -1.17 5.79 -5.26
C VAL A 158 -2.49 6.41 -4.83
N ILE A 159 -3.00 6.04 -3.66
CA ILE A 159 -4.27 6.55 -3.13
C ILE A 159 -4.36 6.33 -1.62
N CYS A 160 -5.13 7.19 -0.94
CA CYS A 160 -5.52 7.01 0.46
C CYS A 160 -7.03 7.07 0.60
N PHE A 161 -7.59 6.17 1.40
CA PHE A 161 -8.98 6.13 1.82
C PHE A 161 -9.06 6.14 3.35
N GLN A 162 -10.27 6.08 3.91
CA GLN A 162 -10.46 6.02 5.37
C GLN A 162 -9.80 4.80 6.02
N ASN A 163 -9.65 3.70 5.29
CA ASN A 163 -9.03 2.46 5.74
C ASN A 163 -7.51 2.41 5.55
N GLY A 164 -6.88 3.46 5.02
CA GLY A 164 -5.43 3.55 4.86
C GLY A 164 -4.96 4.06 3.52
N CYS A 165 -3.63 4.14 3.37
CA CYS A 165 -2.94 4.53 2.16
C CYS A 165 -2.33 3.32 1.46
N MET A 166 -2.42 3.27 0.15
CA MET A 166 -2.05 2.14 -0.69
C MET A 166 -0.86 2.48 -1.58
N SER A 167 0.10 1.56 -1.66
CA SER A 167 1.22 1.60 -2.59
C SER A 167 1.19 0.37 -3.49
N ASP A 168 1.46 0.57 -4.77
CA ASP A 168 1.44 -0.49 -5.78
C ASP A 168 2.86 -0.81 -6.26
N TYR A 169 3.10 -2.10 -6.46
CA TYR A 169 4.34 -2.65 -6.99
C TYR A 169 4.00 -3.57 -8.16
N GLU A 170 4.85 -3.57 -9.16
CA GLU A 170 4.72 -4.54 -10.24
C GLU A 170 5.09 -5.94 -9.73
N ALA A 171 4.15 -6.87 -9.83
CA ALA A 171 4.35 -8.25 -9.41
C ALA A 171 4.74 -9.10 -10.62
N THR A 172 6.05 -9.05 -10.98
CA THR A 172 6.60 -9.91 -12.03
C THR A 172 6.53 -11.39 -11.64
N PRO A 173 6.61 -12.32 -12.60
CA PRO A 173 6.64 -13.76 -12.30
C PRO A 173 7.76 -14.14 -11.32
N GLU A 174 8.94 -13.51 -11.45
CA GLU A 174 10.09 -13.73 -10.57
C GLU A 174 9.81 -13.26 -9.16
N PHE A 175 9.16 -12.10 -9.03
CA PHE A 175 8.77 -11.57 -7.74
C PHE A 175 7.69 -12.45 -7.07
N VAL A 176 6.68 -12.91 -7.81
CA VAL A 176 5.69 -13.87 -7.31
C VAL A 176 6.35 -15.18 -6.86
N ASN A 177 7.33 -15.68 -7.62
CA ASN A 177 8.09 -16.87 -7.23
C ASN A 177 8.91 -16.63 -5.95
N SER A 178 9.43 -15.43 -5.75
CA SER A 178 10.12 -15.05 -4.50
C SER A 178 9.17 -15.00 -3.32
N LEU A 179 7.95 -14.49 -3.49
CA LEU A 179 6.91 -14.55 -2.47
C LEU A 179 6.51 -15.98 -2.10
N LYS A 180 6.43 -16.89 -3.08
CA LYS A 180 6.09 -18.31 -2.84
C LYS A 180 7.15 -19.05 -2.03
N LYS A 181 8.40 -18.68 -2.18
CA LYS A 181 9.57 -19.34 -1.54
C LYS A 181 9.99 -18.65 -0.24
N GLY A 182 9.67 -17.37 -0.09
CA GLY A 182 10.07 -16.56 1.05
C GLY A 182 9.35 -16.95 2.35
N GLN A 183 9.91 -16.48 3.46
CA GLN A 183 9.35 -16.67 4.80
C GLN A 183 8.51 -15.47 5.23
N THR A 184 9.00 -14.25 4.98
CA THR A 184 8.36 -13.01 5.43
C THR A 184 8.50 -11.91 4.39
N LEU A 185 7.40 -11.24 4.12
CA LEU A 185 7.35 -9.97 3.40
C LEU A 185 7.38 -8.85 4.44
N TYR A 186 8.40 -8.02 4.41
CA TYR A 186 8.48 -6.81 5.24
C TYR A 186 7.99 -5.61 4.46
N VAL A 187 7.05 -4.87 5.03
CA VAL A 187 6.57 -3.59 4.50
C VAL A 187 7.15 -2.48 5.36
N GLN A 188 7.87 -1.56 4.75
CA GLN A 188 8.53 -0.45 5.44
C GLN A 188 7.92 0.87 5.02
N ALA A 189 7.75 1.78 5.97
CA ALA A 189 7.23 3.12 5.76
C ALA A 189 7.75 4.07 6.85
N ILE A 190 7.55 5.38 6.67
CA ILE A 190 7.84 6.40 7.67
C ILE A 190 6.52 6.99 8.14
N ASN A 191 6.29 7.01 9.45
CA ASN A 191 5.08 7.60 10.02
C ASN A 191 5.17 9.15 10.07
N SER A 192 4.08 9.80 10.43
CA SER A 192 4.00 11.27 10.53
C SER A 192 5.02 11.88 11.49
N ASN A 193 5.47 11.11 12.49
CA ASN A 193 6.48 11.56 13.46
C ASN A 193 7.93 11.37 12.95
N GLY A 194 8.11 10.89 11.72
CA GLY A 194 9.43 10.61 11.15
C GLY A 194 10.03 9.26 11.58
N THR A 195 9.29 8.42 12.29
CA THR A 195 9.77 7.10 12.73
C THR A 195 9.61 6.08 11.60
N ALA A 196 10.70 5.37 11.32
CA ALA A 196 10.67 4.24 10.39
C ALA A 196 9.94 3.05 11.02
N LEU A 197 8.97 2.51 10.29
CA LEU A 197 8.21 1.31 10.64
C LEU A 197 8.64 0.16 9.74
N THR A 198 8.71 -1.04 10.29
CA THR A 198 8.91 -2.29 9.53
C THR A 198 7.85 -3.28 9.98
N LEU A 199 6.90 -3.57 9.13
CA LEU A 199 5.73 -4.40 9.41
C LEU A 199 5.89 -5.76 8.70
N PRO A 200 6.09 -6.84 9.45
CA PRO A 200 6.21 -8.17 8.87
C PRO A 200 4.85 -8.71 8.44
N LEU A 201 4.83 -9.42 7.32
CA LEU A 201 3.72 -10.25 6.85
C LEU A 201 4.27 -11.66 6.58
N PRO A 202 4.00 -12.63 7.44
CA PRO A 202 4.45 -14.01 7.23
C PRO A 202 3.90 -14.57 5.92
N LEU A 203 4.80 -15.05 5.05
CA LEU A 203 4.46 -15.75 3.81
C LEU A 203 4.17 -17.22 4.06
N GLN A 204 4.75 -17.76 5.14
CA GLN A 204 4.57 -19.11 5.62
C GLN A 204 4.09 -19.05 7.07
N GLU A 205 2.93 -19.60 7.36
CA GLU A 205 2.38 -19.60 8.72
C GLU A 205 1.52 -20.86 8.94
N GLY A 206 2.03 -21.81 9.68
CA GLY A 206 1.35 -23.07 9.97
C GLY A 206 0.89 -23.77 8.68
N ASN A 207 -0.41 -24.00 8.55
CA ASN A 207 -1.01 -24.61 7.37
C ASN A 207 -1.34 -23.60 6.26
N SER A 208 -1.20 -22.31 6.51
CA SER A 208 -1.42 -21.25 5.54
C SER A 208 -0.10 -20.75 4.94
N SER A 209 -0.03 -20.70 3.63
CA SER A 209 1.10 -20.07 2.95
C SER A 209 0.63 -19.29 1.74
N PHE A 210 1.39 -18.27 1.36
CA PHE A 210 1.15 -17.52 0.14
C PHE A 210 1.09 -18.44 -1.08
N ALA A 211 2.03 -19.39 -1.20
CA ALA A 211 2.08 -20.32 -2.32
C ALA A 211 0.80 -21.16 -2.43
N LYS A 212 0.32 -21.72 -1.32
CA LYS A 212 -0.92 -22.52 -1.31
C LYS A 212 -2.15 -21.69 -1.69
N ALA A 213 -2.24 -20.46 -1.20
CA ALA A 213 -3.34 -19.57 -1.53
C ALA A 213 -3.27 -19.12 -2.99
N TYR A 214 -2.07 -18.80 -3.48
CA TYR A 214 -1.87 -18.34 -4.85
C TYR A 214 -2.18 -19.43 -5.88
N ASP A 215 -1.64 -20.63 -5.70
CA ASP A 215 -1.77 -21.74 -6.65
C ASP A 215 -3.09 -22.54 -6.45
N GLY A 216 -3.70 -22.41 -5.28
CA GLY A 216 -4.93 -23.10 -4.93
C GLY A 216 -6.19 -22.49 -5.57
N PRO A 217 -7.33 -23.17 -5.40
CA PRO A 217 -8.62 -22.62 -5.80
C PRO A 217 -9.00 -21.40 -4.97
N PRO A 218 -9.96 -20.58 -5.42
CA PRO A 218 -10.53 -19.52 -4.59
C PRO A 218 -11.09 -20.10 -3.28
N THR A 219 -10.93 -19.34 -2.21
CA THR A 219 -11.43 -19.70 -0.88
C THR A 219 -12.95 -19.77 -0.88
N ASP A 220 -13.51 -20.85 -0.37
CA ASP A 220 -14.96 -21.00 -0.21
C ASP A 220 -15.49 -19.90 0.74
N PRO A 221 -16.60 -19.21 0.39
CA PRO A 221 -17.17 -18.15 1.22
C PRO A 221 -17.48 -18.60 2.66
N LYS A 222 -17.96 -19.82 2.86
CA LYS A 222 -18.23 -20.33 4.21
C LYS A 222 -16.96 -20.53 5.02
N GLN A 223 -15.92 -21.09 4.41
CA GLN A 223 -14.62 -21.23 5.05
C GLN A 223 -14.02 -19.87 5.41
N PHE A 224 -14.23 -18.86 4.56
CA PHE A 224 -13.79 -17.51 4.86
C PHE A 224 -14.52 -16.93 6.09
N GLU A 225 -15.86 -17.03 6.13
CA GLU A 225 -16.67 -16.57 7.27
C GLU A 225 -16.26 -17.26 8.58
N GLU A 226 -16.06 -18.58 8.57
CA GLU A 226 -15.58 -19.32 9.73
C GLU A 226 -14.19 -18.85 10.17
N THR A 227 -13.31 -18.58 9.24
CA THR A 227 -11.96 -18.08 9.51
C THR A 227 -11.98 -16.69 10.11
N GLN A 228 -12.82 -15.79 9.57
CA GLN A 228 -13.01 -14.45 10.11
C GLN A 228 -13.58 -14.49 11.53
N LYS A 229 -14.55 -15.37 11.79
CA LYS A 229 -15.11 -15.57 13.12
C LYS A 229 -14.06 -16.03 14.12
N LYS A 230 -13.25 -17.03 13.78
CA LYS A 230 -12.15 -17.51 14.63
C LYS A 230 -11.12 -16.41 14.93
N LEU A 231 -10.77 -15.62 13.90
CA LEU A 231 -9.86 -14.48 14.06
C LEU A 231 -10.45 -13.44 15.03
N GLN A 232 -11.72 -13.14 14.89
CA GLN A 232 -12.41 -12.19 15.78
C GLN A 232 -12.49 -12.71 17.23
N GLU A 233 -12.76 -14.00 17.43
CA GLU A 233 -12.74 -14.63 18.74
C GLU A 233 -11.35 -14.59 19.39
N GLU A 234 -10.29 -14.83 18.61
CA GLU A 234 -8.91 -14.73 19.07
C GLU A 234 -8.54 -13.30 19.47
N LEU A 235 -8.92 -12.31 18.65
CA LEU A 235 -8.72 -10.88 18.95
C LEU A 235 -9.42 -10.50 20.27
N GLN A 236 -10.66 -10.89 20.46
CA GLN A 236 -11.41 -10.62 21.70
C GLN A 236 -10.73 -11.25 22.91
N LYS A 237 -10.30 -12.52 22.80
CA LYS A 237 -9.60 -13.21 23.87
C LYS A 237 -8.32 -12.50 24.27
N ARG A 238 -7.49 -12.10 23.32
CA ARG A 238 -6.24 -11.37 23.58
C ARG A 238 -6.50 -9.99 24.20
N ALA A 239 -7.50 -9.26 23.72
CA ALA A 239 -7.90 -7.98 24.30
C ALA A 239 -8.37 -8.14 25.77
N GLU A 240 -9.12 -9.19 26.09
CA GLU A 240 -9.51 -9.48 27.46
C GLU A 240 -8.32 -9.85 28.35
N GLU A 241 -7.39 -10.66 27.85
CA GLU A 241 -6.17 -11.03 28.58
C GLU A 241 -5.31 -9.80 28.89
N GLN A 242 -5.15 -8.89 27.92
CA GLN A 242 -4.44 -7.64 28.15
C GLN A 242 -5.13 -6.75 29.19
N ARG A 243 -6.44 -6.61 29.10
CA ARG A 243 -7.20 -5.85 30.08
C ARG A 243 -7.01 -6.41 31.49
N LYS A 244 -7.08 -7.72 31.67
CA LYS A 244 -6.81 -8.39 32.95
C LYS A 244 -5.39 -8.13 33.46
N LYS A 245 -4.38 -8.14 32.58
CA LYS A 245 -3.00 -7.82 32.96
C LYS A 245 -2.84 -6.37 33.41
N LEU A 246 -3.49 -5.42 32.74
CA LEU A 246 -3.48 -4.00 33.12
C LEU A 246 -4.18 -3.78 34.46
N GLU A 247 -5.31 -4.44 34.72
CA GLU A 247 -6.02 -4.37 35.99
C GLU A 247 -5.18 -4.94 37.16
N GLN A 248 -4.37 -5.98 36.91
CA GLN A 248 -3.47 -6.55 37.90
C GLN A 248 -2.22 -5.68 38.19
N THR A 249 -1.78 -4.90 37.20
CA THR A 249 -0.60 -4.01 37.33
C THR A 249 -0.93 -2.64 37.95
N GLN A 250 -2.21 -2.25 38.03
CA GLN A 250 -2.70 -1.02 38.66
C GLN A 250 -3.78 -1.31 39.71
N PRO A 251 -3.44 -1.92 40.84
CA PRO A 251 -4.42 -2.06 41.93
C PRO A 251 -4.63 -0.70 42.59
N GLY A 252 -5.66 0.05 42.20
CA GLY A 252 -6.11 1.18 42.99
C GLY A 252 -6.46 2.52 42.34
N GLN A 253 -6.77 2.59 41.06
CA GLN A 253 -7.45 3.78 40.53
C GLN A 253 -8.96 3.52 40.39
N PRO A 254 -9.85 4.30 41.08
CA PRO A 254 -11.29 4.17 40.91
C PRO A 254 -11.69 4.55 39.49
N GLN A 255 -12.40 3.66 38.82
CA GLN A 255 -13.01 3.96 37.52
C GLN A 255 -13.97 5.15 37.67
N ALA A 256 -13.66 6.27 37.02
CA ALA A 256 -14.63 7.33 36.82
C ALA A 256 -15.78 6.77 35.97
N LYS A 257 -16.94 6.61 36.63
CA LYS A 257 -18.20 6.34 35.96
C LYS A 257 -18.54 7.52 35.07
N GLN A 258 -18.54 7.30 33.74
CA GLN A 258 -19.23 8.16 32.79
C GLN A 258 -20.57 7.54 32.44
#